data_b6705a3df18c63d939ca19e352327e91
#
_entry.id   b6705a3df18c63d939ca19e352327e91
#
_cell.length_a   1.000
_cell.length_b   1.000
_cell.length_c   1.000
_cell.angle_alpha   90.00
_cell.angle_beta   90.00
_cell.angle_gamma   90.00
#
_symmetry.space_group_name_H-M   'P 1'
#
loop_
_entity.id
_entity.type
_entity.pdbx_description
1 polymer ?
#
loop_
_entity_poly.entity_id
_entity_poly.type
_entity_poly.pdbx_seq_one_letter_code
_entity_poly.pdbx_strand_id
1 'polypeptide(L)'
;RWIFVARYEGNRTGEPVHFNSHIDVVETGHGWTTDPFGGEVRDGRVYGRGTCDMKGGLAASIVAAEAFLDLCPDFAGAVEISGTADEESGGYGGVAYLAEKGWFSPDRVQHVIIPEPLNKDRICLGHRGVWWAEIETHGRIAHGSMPFLGDSAIRHMGAVLEEMERVLYPLLEGKRTAMPVVPEGARSSTLNVNSIHGGEPEPEEGFTGFPSPCVADRCRIVIDRRFLIEE
;
A
#
# COMPACT_ATOMS: atom_id res chain seq x y z
N ARG A 1 -7.99 4.52 15.35
CA ARG A 1 -7.83 3.37 14.47
C ARG A 1 -8.69 2.23 15.01
N TRP A 2 -9.40 1.54 14.12
CA TRP A 2 -10.27 0.44 14.50
C TRP A 2 -9.65 -0.87 14.04
N ILE A 3 -9.55 -1.84 14.96
CA ILE A 3 -9.13 -3.20 14.70
C ILE A 3 -10.13 -4.10 15.39
N PHE A 4 -10.46 -5.22 14.78
CA PHE A 4 -11.22 -6.26 15.46
C PHE A 4 -10.55 -7.62 15.26
N VAL A 5 -10.78 -8.52 16.23
CA VAL A 5 -10.49 -9.94 16.09
C VAL A 5 -11.74 -10.68 16.56
N ALA A 6 -12.35 -11.42 15.64
CA ALA A 6 -13.42 -12.37 15.96
C ALA A 6 -12.80 -13.75 16.12
N ARG A 7 -13.23 -14.49 17.15
CA ARG A 7 -12.74 -15.85 17.42
C ARG A 7 -13.89 -16.76 17.77
N TYR A 8 -13.90 -17.93 17.16
CA TYR A 8 -14.79 -19.00 17.46
C TYR A 8 -13.99 -20.24 17.91
N GLU A 9 -14.25 -20.71 19.12
CA GLU A 9 -13.58 -21.87 19.70
C GLU A 9 -14.28 -23.17 19.28
N GLY A 10 -13.50 -24.12 18.81
CA GLY A 10 -13.95 -25.49 18.66
C GLY A 10 -14.14 -26.18 20.02
N ASN A 11 -14.78 -27.33 20.01
CA ASN A 11 -15.06 -28.10 21.21
C ASN A 11 -13.97 -29.12 21.59
N ARG A 12 -12.86 -29.16 20.83
CA ARG A 12 -11.70 -30.00 21.04
C ARG A 12 -10.43 -29.18 21.00
N THR A 13 -9.41 -29.61 21.77
CA THR A 13 -8.08 -28.98 21.73
C THR A 13 -7.48 -29.11 20.34
N GLY A 14 -6.94 -28.03 19.82
CA GLY A 14 -6.29 -27.94 18.51
C GLY A 14 -5.75 -26.54 18.28
N GLU A 15 -5.15 -26.35 17.16
CA GLU A 15 -4.49 -25.09 16.79
C GLU A 15 -5.44 -24.16 16.04
N PRO A 16 -5.36 -22.84 16.28
CA PRO A 16 -6.18 -21.88 15.56
C PRO A 16 -5.66 -21.64 14.13
N VAL A 17 -6.59 -21.41 13.23
CA VAL A 17 -6.35 -20.84 11.90
C VAL A 17 -6.80 -19.37 11.95
N HIS A 18 -5.94 -18.46 11.56
CA HIS A 18 -6.21 -17.03 11.58
C HIS A 18 -6.27 -16.46 10.17
N PHE A 19 -7.39 -15.82 9.84
CA PHE A 19 -7.55 -15.02 8.62
C PHE A 19 -7.28 -13.56 8.97
N ASN A 20 -6.23 -12.99 8.39
CA ASN A 20 -5.91 -11.58 8.59
C ASN A 20 -6.22 -10.78 7.32
N SER A 21 -6.98 -9.71 7.48
CA SER A 21 -7.37 -8.81 6.39
C SER A 21 -7.27 -7.37 6.84
N HIS A 22 -7.10 -6.43 5.92
CA HIS A 22 -7.22 -5.01 6.22
C HIS A 22 -8.57 -4.44 5.77
N ILE A 23 -8.97 -3.33 6.40
CA ILE A 23 -10.23 -2.65 6.15
C ILE A 23 -10.05 -1.24 5.59
N ASP A 24 -8.86 -0.68 5.70
CA ASP A 24 -8.51 0.59 5.09
C ASP A 24 -8.32 0.45 3.58
N VAL A 25 -8.21 1.56 2.91
CA VAL A 25 -8.09 1.65 1.46
C VAL A 25 -7.25 2.86 1.07
N VAL A 26 -6.57 2.80 -0.06
CA VAL A 26 -5.87 3.95 -0.65
C VAL A 26 -6.87 5.00 -1.16
N GLU A 27 -6.39 6.21 -1.40
CA GLU A 27 -7.15 7.30 -2.01
C GLU A 27 -7.82 6.87 -3.32
N THR A 28 -8.99 7.43 -3.59
CA THR A 28 -9.76 7.07 -4.79
C THR A 28 -9.09 7.50 -6.08
N GLY A 29 -8.38 8.62 -6.08
CA GLY A 29 -7.84 9.24 -7.29
C GLY A 29 -8.94 9.74 -8.23
N HIS A 30 -8.59 9.90 -9.50
CA HIS A 30 -9.50 10.39 -10.55
C HIS A 30 -9.88 9.28 -11.54
N GLY A 31 -10.90 9.53 -12.38
CA GLY A 31 -11.27 8.64 -13.48
C GLY A 31 -12.28 7.53 -13.14
N TRP A 32 -12.90 7.57 -11.97
CA TRP A 32 -13.99 6.66 -11.63
C TRP A 32 -15.22 6.89 -12.52
N THR A 33 -15.82 5.80 -13.00
CA THR A 33 -17.07 5.80 -13.78
C THR A 33 -18.31 5.48 -12.93
N THR A 34 -18.10 5.11 -11.68
CA THR A 34 -19.12 4.83 -10.66
C THR A 34 -18.72 5.55 -9.37
N ASP A 35 -19.64 5.67 -8.43
CA ASP A 35 -19.26 6.14 -7.08
C ASP A 35 -18.25 5.17 -6.46
N PRO A 36 -17.02 5.61 -6.11
CA PRO A 36 -16.00 4.75 -5.55
C PRO A 36 -16.37 4.13 -4.21
N PHE A 37 -17.34 4.69 -3.48
CA PHE A 37 -17.83 4.15 -2.22
C PHE A 37 -19.29 3.64 -2.28
N GLY A 38 -19.90 3.63 -3.46
CA GLY A 38 -21.29 3.22 -3.66
C GLY A 38 -21.54 1.72 -3.54
N GLY A 39 -20.52 0.89 -3.78
CA GLY A 39 -20.67 -0.57 -3.73
C GLY A 39 -21.66 -1.13 -4.76
N GLU A 40 -21.72 -0.53 -5.95
CA GLU A 40 -22.64 -0.93 -7.01
C GLU A 40 -22.47 -2.41 -7.38
N VAL A 41 -23.55 -3.17 -7.39
CA VAL A 41 -23.55 -4.57 -7.86
C VAL A 41 -24.12 -4.62 -9.27
N ARG A 42 -23.29 -5.01 -10.24
CA ARG A 42 -23.66 -5.14 -11.65
C ARG A 42 -22.89 -6.29 -12.31
N ASP A 43 -23.59 -7.08 -13.10
CA ASP A 43 -23.01 -8.20 -13.88
C ASP A 43 -22.20 -9.20 -13.00
N GLY A 44 -22.67 -9.47 -11.78
CA GLY A 44 -22.01 -10.39 -10.85
C GLY A 44 -20.73 -9.83 -10.23
N ARG A 45 -20.49 -8.52 -10.31
CA ARG A 45 -19.35 -7.84 -9.72
C ARG A 45 -19.79 -6.74 -8.77
N VAL A 46 -18.97 -6.47 -7.77
CA VAL A 46 -19.12 -5.31 -6.88
C VAL A 46 -18.09 -4.26 -7.29
N TYR A 47 -18.56 -3.05 -7.60
CA TYR A 47 -17.72 -1.94 -8.02
C TYR A 47 -17.50 -0.99 -6.84
N GLY A 48 -16.24 -0.67 -6.54
CA GLY A 48 -15.90 0.30 -5.52
C GLY A 48 -14.46 0.17 -5.04
N ARG A 49 -13.96 1.21 -4.40
CA ARG A 49 -12.65 1.23 -3.75
C ARG A 49 -12.66 0.22 -2.58
N GLY A 50 -11.64 -0.65 -2.52
CA GLY A 50 -11.52 -1.67 -1.49
C GLY A 50 -12.33 -2.95 -1.74
N THR A 51 -13.14 -3.06 -2.82
CA THR A 51 -13.87 -4.28 -3.13
C THR A 51 -12.95 -5.43 -3.55
N CYS A 52 -11.84 -5.11 -4.22
CA CYS A 52 -10.80 -6.07 -4.59
C CYS A 52 -9.73 -6.12 -3.51
N ASP A 53 -9.21 -5.00 -3.10
CA ASP A 53 -8.12 -4.82 -2.14
C ASP A 53 -8.66 -4.14 -0.87
N MET A 54 -8.92 -4.89 0.29
CA MET A 54 -9.07 -6.35 0.24
C MET A 54 -10.37 -6.83 0.90
N LYS A 55 -11.43 -5.95 0.94
CA LYS A 55 -12.71 -6.31 1.60
C LYS A 55 -13.42 -7.51 0.97
N GLY A 56 -13.16 -7.80 -0.32
CA GLY A 56 -13.62 -9.01 -0.97
C GLY A 56 -13.04 -10.28 -0.33
N GLY A 57 -11.74 -10.27 -0.03
CA GLY A 57 -11.05 -11.34 0.68
C GLY A 57 -11.56 -11.51 2.12
N LEU A 58 -11.76 -10.38 2.83
CA LEU A 58 -12.35 -10.39 4.16
C LEU A 58 -13.76 -11.01 4.16
N ALA A 59 -14.62 -10.57 3.24
CA ALA A 59 -15.98 -11.12 3.11
C ALA A 59 -15.95 -12.62 2.80
N ALA A 60 -15.06 -13.06 1.91
CA ALA A 60 -14.88 -14.47 1.59
C ALA A 60 -14.45 -15.29 2.83
N SER A 61 -13.56 -14.74 3.67
CA SER A 61 -13.12 -15.39 4.91
C SER A 61 -14.27 -15.54 5.91
N ILE A 62 -15.11 -14.53 6.06
CA ILE A 62 -16.29 -14.56 6.95
C ILE A 62 -17.27 -15.66 6.47
N VAL A 63 -17.64 -15.63 5.19
CA VAL A 63 -18.58 -16.61 4.62
C VAL A 63 -18.02 -18.05 4.69
N ALA A 64 -16.72 -18.21 4.44
CA ALA A 64 -16.05 -19.51 4.55
C ALA A 64 -16.05 -20.03 5.99
N ALA A 65 -15.80 -19.15 6.97
CA ALA A 65 -15.85 -19.50 8.38
C ALA A 65 -17.28 -19.89 8.81
N GLU A 66 -18.30 -19.12 8.44
CA GLU A 66 -19.70 -19.43 8.72
C GLU A 66 -20.08 -20.81 8.14
N ALA A 67 -19.78 -21.03 6.86
CA ALA A 67 -20.06 -22.32 6.21
C ALA A 67 -19.31 -23.49 6.88
N PHE A 68 -18.06 -23.27 7.30
CA PHE A 68 -17.30 -24.28 8.04
C PHE A 68 -17.94 -24.61 9.38
N LEU A 69 -18.36 -23.63 10.15
CA LEU A 69 -18.98 -23.79 11.46
C LEU A 69 -20.33 -24.55 11.35
N ASP A 70 -21.11 -24.28 10.30
CA ASP A 70 -22.37 -24.95 10.03
C ASP A 70 -22.17 -26.45 9.65
N LEU A 71 -21.14 -26.73 8.85
CA LEU A 71 -20.87 -28.07 8.35
C LEU A 71 -20.06 -28.95 9.32
N CYS A 72 -19.24 -28.32 10.17
CA CYS A 72 -18.31 -28.98 11.07
C CYS A 72 -18.45 -28.46 12.51
N PRO A 73 -19.60 -28.66 13.18
CA PRO A 73 -19.82 -28.14 14.54
C PRO A 73 -18.83 -28.71 15.57
N ASP A 74 -18.30 -29.92 15.31
CA ASP A 74 -17.35 -30.63 16.16
C ASP A 74 -15.92 -30.55 15.60
N PHE A 75 -15.27 -29.39 15.72
CA PHE A 75 -13.89 -29.22 15.25
C PHE A 75 -12.89 -28.99 16.40
N ALA A 76 -11.61 -29.12 16.09
CA ALA A 76 -10.51 -28.86 16.99
C ALA A 76 -9.87 -27.50 16.71
N GLY A 77 -9.43 -26.81 17.76
CA GLY A 77 -8.79 -25.50 17.65
C GLY A 77 -9.78 -24.35 17.58
N ALA A 78 -9.44 -23.31 16.84
CA ALA A 78 -10.28 -22.13 16.66
C ALA A 78 -10.19 -21.57 15.25
N VAL A 79 -11.22 -20.87 14.82
CA VAL A 79 -11.22 -20.02 13.63
C VAL A 79 -11.17 -18.57 14.09
N GLU A 80 -10.20 -17.82 13.61
CA GLU A 80 -10.04 -16.40 13.91
C GLU A 80 -10.08 -15.58 12.64
N ILE A 81 -10.70 -14.40 12.71
CA ILE A 81 -10.72 -13.41 11.64
C ILE A 81 -10.40 -12.07 12.24
N SER A 82 -9.36 -11.41 11.71
CA SER A 82 -9.04 -10.02 12.05
C SER A 82 -9.27 -9.10 10.86
N GLY A 83 -9.77 -7.89 11.18
CA GLY A 83 -9.79 -6.76 10.27
C GLY A 83 -8.92 -5.66 10.85
N THR A 84 -7.83 -5.35 10.19
CA THR A 84 -6.86 -4.35 10.64
C THR A 84 -6.99 -3.06 9.84
N ALA A 85 -6.58 -1.94 10.41
CA ALA A 85 -6.42 -0.68 9.71
C ALA A 85 -4.95 -0.42 9.46
N ASP A 86 -4.63 0.59 8.60
CA ASP A 86 -3.29 1.10 8.40
C ASP A 86 -2.36 0.18 7.56
N GLU A 87 -2.89 -0.81 6.87
CA GLU A 87 -2.09 -1.69 6.00
C GLU A 87 -1.51 -0.87 4.85
N GLU A 88 -2.32 -0.08 4.18
CA GLU A 88 -1.98 0.76 3.03
C GLU A 88 -0.99 1.89 3.37
N SER A 89 -0.74 2.11 4.66
CA SER A 89 0.21 3.12 5.18
C SER A 89 1.39 2.49 5.93
N GLY A 90 1.59 1.17 5.83
CA GLY A 90 2.71 0.44 6.42
C GLY A 90 2.37 -0.48 7.60
N GLY A 91 1.11 -0.56 8.02
CA GLY A 91 0.62 -1.56 8.97
C GLY A 91 1.00 -1.38 10.45
N TYR A 92 1.66 -0.28 10.80
CA TYR A 92 2.15 -0.06 12.18
C TYR A 92 1.05 0.03 13.22
N GLY A 93 -0.09 0.62 12.87
CA GLY A 93 -1.23 0.74 13.77
C GLY A 93 -2.24 -0.41 13.65
N GLY A 94 -2.00 -1.35 12.76
CA GLY A 94 -2.85 -2.49 12.45
C GLY A 94 -2.19 -3.82 12.81
N VAL A 95 -1.68 -4.51 11.78
CA VAL A 95 -1.09 -5.85 11.92
C VAL A 95 0.12 -5.88 12.85
N ALA A 96 0.99 -4.86 12.82
CA ALA A 96 2.14 -4.78 13.72
C ALA A 96 1.70 -4.68 15.19
N TYR A 97 0.66 -3.89 15.48
CA TYR A 97 0.09 -3.83 16.82
C TYR A 97 -0.45 -5.19 17.28
N LEU A 98 -1.16 -5.93 16.43
CA LEU A 98 -1.62 -7.28 16.77
C LEU A 98 -0.45 -8.24 17.01
N ALA A 99 0.62 -8.13 16.22
CA ALA A 99 1.84 -8.92 16.42
C ALA A 99 2.51 -8.62 17.77
N GLU A 100 2.65 -7.35 18.15
CA GLU A 100 3.17 -6.93 19.45
C GLU A 100 2.32 -7.46 20.63
N LYS A 101 1.02 -7.61 20.43
CA LYS A 101 0.09 -8.19 21.42
C LYS A 101 0.08 -9.72 21.41
N GLY A 102 0.94 -10.35 20.62
CA GLY A 102 1.10 -11.80 20.56
C GLY A 102 0.04 -12.53 19.76
N TRP A 103 -0.82 -11.83 18.99
CA TRP A 103 -1.87 -12.46 18.20
C TRP A 103 -1.33 -13.41 17.12
N PHE A 104 -0.11 -13.17 16.64
CA PHE A 104 0.56 -13.98 15.62
C PHE A 104 1.79 -14.73 16.17
N SER A 105 1.89 -14.91 17.49
CA SER A 105 3.00 -15.68 18.07
C SER A 105 2.91 -17.15 17.69
N PRO A 106 4.05 -17.84 17.42
CA PRO A 106 4.06 -19.24 16.97
C PRO A 106 3.45 -20.26 17.95
N ASP A 107 3.44 -19.91 19.24
CA ASP A 107 2.81 -20.71 20.28
C ASP A 107 1.29 -20.56 20.34
N ARG A 108 0.75 -19.58 19.62
CA ARG A 108 -0.67 -19.27 19.56
C ARG A 108 -1.31 -19.60 18.22
N VAL A 109 -0.64 -19.31 17.10
CA VAL A 109 -1.17 -19.49 15.74
C VAL A 109 -0.10 -20.15 14.87
N GLN A 110 -0.43 -21.27 14.24
CA GLN A 110 0.48 -21.93 13.30
C GLN A 110 0.25 -21.50 11.84
N HIS A 111 -0.97 -21.16 11.50
CA HIS A 111 -1.35 -20.81 10.13
C HIS A 111 -2.08 -19.50 10.08
N VAL A 112 -1.54 -18.56 9.30
CA VAL A 112 -2.18 -17.29 8.99
C VAL A 112 -2.47 -17.26 7.49
N ILE A 113 -3.70 -16.96 7.13
CA ILE A 113 -4.16 -16.81 5.75
C ILE A 113 -4.47 -15.34 5.51
N ILE A 114 -3.86 -14.76 4.49
CA ILE A 114 -4.04 -13.36 4.10
C ILE A 114 -4.65 -13.37 2.70
N PRO A 115 -5.96 -13.13 2.56
CA PRO A 115 -6.69 -13.26 1.30
C PRO A 115 -6.60 -12.00 0.43
N GLU A 116 -5.37 -11.56 0.16
CA GLU A 116 -5.08 -10.47 -0.76
C GLU A 116 -5.43 -10.82 -2.22
N PRO A 117 -5.66 -9.84 -3.10
CA PRO A 117 -6.23 -10.04 -4.44
C PRO A 117 -5.23 -10.63 -5.45
N LEU A 118 -4.79 -11.86 -5.28
CA LEU A 118 -3.86 -12.56 -6.19
C LEU A 118 -4.52 -13.53 -7.18
N ASN A 119 -5.82 -13.63 -7.22
CA ASN A 119 -6.63 -14.69 -7.84
C ASN A 119 -6.83 -15.92 -6.96
N LYS A 120 -8.00 -16.58 -7.18
CA LYS A 120 -8.43 -17.77 -6.43
C LYS A 120 -7.58 -19.03 -6.65
N ASP A 121 -6.74 -19.02 -7.67
CA ASP A 121 -5.91 -20.15 -8.13
C ASP A 121 -4.42 -20.01 -7.78
N ARG A 122 -4.08 -19.03 -6.93
CA ARG A 122 -2.69 -18.71 -6.61
C ARG A 122 -2.46 -18.52 -5.12
N ILE A 123 -1.27 -18.94 -4.70
CA ILE A 123 -0.74 -18.67 -3.36
C ILE A 123 0.52 -17.84 -3.56
N CYS A 124 0.59 -16.68 -2.88
CA CYS A 124 1.78 -15.84 -2.87
C CYS A 124 2.85 -16.50 -1.99
N LEU A 125 4.02 -16.71 -2.56
CA LEU A 125 5.17 -17.29 -1.83
C LEU A 125 6.16 -16.22 -1.36
N GLY A 126 5.97 -14.97 -1.75
CA GLY A 126 6.83 -13.87 -1.37
C GLY A 126 6.49 -12.59 -2.14
N HIS A 127 7.11 -11.51 -1.73
CA HIS A 127 6.94 -10.17 -2.29
C HIS A 127 8.29 -9.59 -2.71
N ARG A 128 8.27 -8.63 -3.64
CA ARG A 128 9.41 -7.74 -3.83
C ARG A 128 9.61 -6.93 -2.54
N GLY A 129 10.85 -6.62 -2.22
CA GLY A 129 11.15 -5.70 -1.14
C GLY A 129 10.61 -4.31 -1.44
N VAL A 130 10.30 -3.55 -0.42
CA VAL A 130 9.81 -2.17 -0.52
C VAL A 130 10.71 -1.23 0.28
N TRP A 131 10.96 -0.07 -0.31
CA TRP A 131 11.64 1.02 0.37
C TRP A 131 11.04 2.35 -0.09
N TRP A 132 10.51 3.09 0.87
CA TRP A 132 10.03 4.45 0.67
C TRP A 132 11.06 5.41 1.19
N ALA A 133 11.33 6.44 0.41
CA ALA A 133 12.29 7.47 0.79
C ALA A 133 11.85 8.84 0.29
N GLU A 134 12.32 9.86 0.97
CA GLU A 134 12.22 11.23 0.53
C GLU A 134 13.57 11.70 0.00
N ILE A 135 13.56 12.34 -1.15
CA ILE A 135 14.72 13.02 -1.73
C ILE A 135 14.41 14.52 -1.72
N GLU A 136 15.27 15.28 -1.08
CA GLU A 136 15.10 16.72 -0.99
C GLU A 136 16.29 17.44 -1.67
N THR A 137 15.98 18.46 -2.46
CA THR A 137 16.95 19.38 -3.03
C THR A 137 16.82 20.74 -2.37
N HIS A 138 17.96 21.38 -2.14
CA HIS A 138 18.05 22.67 -1.49
C HIS A 138 18.56 23.73 -2.47
N GLY A 139 18.15 24.95 -2.23
CA GLY A 139 18.54 26.11 -3.00
C GLY A 139 18.70 27.35 -2.13
N ARG A 140 18.47 28.51 -2.73
CA ARG A 140 18.51 29.79 -2.05
C ARG A 140 17.39 30.68 -2.55
N ILE A 141 16.59 31.20 -1.64
CA ILE A 141 15.48 32.11 -1.95
C ILE A 141 15.99 33.42 -2.54
N ALA A 142 15.27 33.95 -3.50
CA ALA A 142 15.42 35.30 -4.03
C ALA A 142 14.09 35.76 -4.62
N HIS A 143 13.96 37.04 -4.88
CA HIS A 143 12.79 37.58 -5.57
C HIS A 143 12.70 37.00 -7.00
N GLY A 144 11.52 36.60 -7.44
CA GLY A 144 11.32 35.95 -8.74
C GLY A 144 11.72 36.75 -9.97
N SER A 145 11.74 38.09 -9.86
CA SER A 145 12.27 38.97 -10.92
C SER A 145 13.81 39.03 -10.99
N MET A 146 14.49 38.48 -9.98
CA MET A 146 15.96 38.47 -9.89
C MET A 146 16.47 37.04 -9.57
N PRO A 147 16.13 36.03 -10.40
CA PRO A 147 16.46 34.63 -10.12
C PRO A 147 17.97 34.38 -10.07
N PHE A 148 18.77 35.22 -10.70
CA PHE A 148 20.25 35.16 -10.68
C PHE A 148 20.86 35.43 -9.29
N LEU A 149 20.09 35.98 -8.35
CA LEU A 149 20.49 36.15 -6.94
C LEU A 149 20.10 34.93 -6.07
N GLY A 150 19.27 34.06 -6.60
CA GLY A 150 18.83 32.86 -5.93
C GLY A 150 19.51 31.61 -6.48
N ASP A 151 19.00 30.44 -6.00
CA ASP A 151 19.33 29.13 -6.52
C ASP A 151 18.08 28.24 -6.40
N SER A 152 17.61 27.70 -7.52
CA SER A 152 16.29 27.05 -7.54
C SER A 152 16.38 25.57 -7.22
N ALA A 153 15.87 25.19 -6.05
CA ALA A 153 15.73 23.79 -5.66
C ALA A 153 14.86 22.99 -6.65
N ILE A 154 13.83 23.61 -7.24
CA ILE A 154 13.00 22.94 -8.26
C ILE A 154 13.83 22.61 -9.52
N ARG A 155 14.75 23.49 -9.94
CA ARG A 155 15.65 23.18 -11.06
C ARG A 155 16.62 22.06 -10.73
N HIS A 156 17.10 22.01 -9.48
CA HIS A 156 17.93 20.90 -9.02
C HIS A 156 17.15 19.57 -9.03
N MET A 157 15.90 19.58 -8.57
CA MET A 157 15.04 18.41 -8.65
C MET A 157 14.77 17.99 -10.10
N GLY A 158 14.60 18.95 -11.00
CA GLY A 158 14.49 18.67 -12.44
C GLY A 158 15.69 17.88 -12.98
N ALA A 159 16.92 18.24 -12.56
CA ALA A 159 18.13 17.50 -12.93
C ALA A 159 18.18 16.09 -12.31
N VAL A 160 17.69 15.92 -11.08
CA VAL A 160 17.55 14.59 -10.44
C VAL A 160 16.58 13.72 -11.22
N LEU A 161 15.41 14.25 -11.58
CA LEU A 161 14.40 13.50 -12.35
C LEU A 161 14.91 13.15 -13.76
N GLU A 162 15.62 14.05 -14.42
CA GLU A 162 16.25 13.76 -15.71
C GLU A 162 17.26 12.62 -15.62
N GLU A 163 18.08 12.61 -14.57
CA GLU A 163 19.05 11.52 -14.35
C GLU A 163 18.35 10.19 -14.01
N MET A 164 17.24 10.24 -13.29
CA MET A 164 16.41 9.03 -13.07
C MET A 164 15.91 8.45 -14.40
N GLU A 165 15.36 9.28 -15.28
CA GLU A 165 14.86 8.85 -16.59
C GLU A 165 16.00 8.32 -17.48
N ARG A 166 17.12 9.00 -17.52
CA ARG A 166 18.22 8.70 -18.43
C ARG A 166 19.06 7.48 -18.01
N VAL A 167 19.22 7.28 -16.71
CA VAL A 167 20.16 6.29 -16.17
C VAL A 167 19.50 5.27 -15.26
N LEU A 168 18.74 5.74 -14.27
CA LEU A 168 18.25 4.87 -13.21
C LEU A 168 17.15 3.91 -13.69
N TYR A 169 16.13 4.39 -14.37
CA TYR A 169 15.05 3.53 -14.85
C TYR A 169 15.53 2.46 -15.82
N PRO A 170 16.36 2.74 -16.85
CA PRO A 170 16.92 1.69 -17.71
C PRO A 170 17.75 0.65 -16.95
N LEU A 171 18.49 1.09 -15.94
CA LEU A 171 19.27 0.20 -15.08
C LEU A 171 18.38 -0.74 -14.26
N LEU A 172 17.28 -0.22 -13.72
CA LEU A 172 16.30 -1.00 -12.93
C LEU A 172 15.52 -1.98 -13.80
N GLU A 173 15.10 -1.57 -14.99
CA GLU A 173 14.42 -2.44 -15.95
C GLU A 173 15.28 -3.64 -16.39
N GLY A 174 16.60 -3.45 -16.43
CA GLY A 174 17.57 -4.51 -16.69
C GLY A 174 17.71 -5.52 -15.56
N LYS A 175 17.32 -5.19 -14.34
CA LYS A 175 17.34 -6.10 -13.20
C LYS A 175 16.08 -6.95 -13.21
N ARG A 176 16.22 -8.26 -13.37
CA ARG A 176 15.10 -9.20 -13.48
C ARG A 176 15.31 -10.41 -12.59
N THR A 177 14.24 -10.82 -11.90
CA THR A 177 14.25 -12.05 -11.11
C THR A 177 14.01 -13.29 -12.00
N ALA A 178 14.62 -14.39 -11.62
CA ALA A 178 14.33 -15.72 -12.18
C ALA A 178 13.09 -16.36 -11.55
N MET A 179 12.57 -15.81 -10.46
CA MET A 179 11.38 -16.32 -9.76
C MET A 179 10.15 -16.27 -10.68
N PRO A 180 9.22 -17.22 -10.55
CA PRO A 180 7.93 -17.15 -11.24
C PRO A 180 7.11 -15.98 -10.66
N VAL A 181 6.86 -14.97 -11.46
CA VAL A 181 6.20 -13.72 -11.04
C VAL A 181 4.99 -13.42 -11.93
N VAL A 182 3.93 -12.96 -11.31
CA VAL A 182 2.72 -12.49 -11.98
C VAL A 182 2.25 -11.19 -11.30
N PRO A 183 1.95 -10.14 -12.06
CA PRO A 183 2.09 -9.99 -13.52
C PRO A 183 3.55 -9.93 -13.98
N GLU A 184 3.80 -10.15 -15.25
CA GLU A 184 5.17 -10.19 -15.82
C GLU A 184 5.96 -8.89 -15.56
N GLY A 185 5.29 -7.74 -15.52
CA GLY A 185 5.93 -6.46 -15.17
C GLY A 185 6.55 -6.42 -13.77
N ALA A 186 6.07 -7.26 -12.84
CA ALA A 186 6.63 -7.36 -11.49
C ALA A 186 7.96 -8.16 -11.44
N ARG A 187 8.42 -8.72 -12.57
CA ARG A 187 9.70 -9.41 -12.70
C ARG A 187 10.90 -8.45 -12.63
N SER A 188 10.70 -7.19 -12.95
CA SER A 188 11.75 -6.18 -12.90
C SER A 188 11.70 -5.36 -11.61
N SER A 189 12.85 -4.83 -11.25
CA SER A 189 12.97 -3.78 -10.24
C SER A 189 12.26 -2.52 -10.69
N THR A 190 11.61 -1.83 -9.78
CA THR A 190 10.91 -0.57 -10.11
C THR A 190 11.17 0.53 -9.09
N LEU A 191 11.07 1.75 -9.56
CA LEU A 191 10.99 2.95 -8.73
C LEU A 191 9.88 3.83 -9.28
N ASN A 192 9.03 4.33 -8.40
CA ASN A 192 7.99 5.29 -8.72
C ASN A 192 8.21 6.57 -7.93
N VAL A 193 7.94 7.72 -8.54
CA VAL A 193 7.85 9.00 -7.83
C VAL A 193 6.38 9.22 -7.47
N ASN A 194 6.07 9.11 -6.18
CA ASN A 194 4.69 9.16 -5.70
C ASN A 194 4.16 10.59 -5.59
N SER A 195 5.03 11.53 -5.28
CA SER A 195 4.67 12.95 -5.16
C SER A 195 5.88 13.85 -5.39
N ILE A 196 5.61 15.11 -5.77
CA ILE A 196 6.59 16.18 -5.86
C ILE A 196 5.98 17.44 -5.26
N HIS A 197 6.76 18.12 -4.40
CA HIS A 197 6.39 19.39 -3.79
C HIS A 197 7.59 20.33 -3.84
N GLY A 198 7.41 21.56 -4.33
CA GLY A 198 8.49 22.52 -4.41
C GLY A 198 8.00 23.95 -4.36
N GLY A 199 8.79 24.81 -3.73
CA GLY A 199 8.45 26.22 -3.51
C GLY A 199 7.53 26.42 -2.31
N GLU A 200 6.68 27.43 -2.38
CA GLU A 200 5.72 27.74 -1.32
C GLU A 200 4.62 26.68 -1.23
N PRO A 201 3.99 26.50 -0.05
CA PRO A 201 2.83 25.65 0.11
C PRO A 201 1.72 26.02 -0.88
N GLU A 202 0.89 25.04 -1.24
CA GLU A 202 -0.32 25.32 -1.99
C GLU A 202 -1.19 26.34 -1.22
N PRO A 203 -1.78 27.31 -1.90
CA PRO A 203 -2.68 28.28 -1.27
C PRO A 203 -3.86 27.55 -0.62
N GLU A 204 -4.39 28.11 0.46
CA GLU A 204 -5.60 27.61 1.10
C GLU A 204 -6.79 27.60 0.11
N GLU A 205 -7.73 26.68 0.33
CA GLU A 205 -8.93 26.57 -0.50
C GLU A 205 -9.69 27.91 -0.54
N GLY A 206 -9.98 28.37 -1.77
CA GLY A 206 -10.61 29.69 -2.02
C GLY A 206 -9.64 30.83 -2.30
N PHE A 207 -8.34 30.63 -2.23
CA PHE A 207 -7.36 31.61 -2.66
C PHE A 207 -7.41 31.77 -4.19
N THR A 208 -7.57 33.00 -4.67
CA THR A 208 -7.71 33.32 -6.10
C THR A 208 -6.45 33.96 -6.72
N GLY A 209 -5.38 34.13 -5.95
CA GLY A 209 -4.12 34.72 -6.37
C GLY A 209 -3.08 33.70 -6.80
N PHE A 210 -1.88 34.18 -7.12
CA PHE A 210 -0.68 33.36 -7.27
C PHE A 210 0.16 33.43 -5.99
N PRO A 211 0.91 32.37 -5.64
CA PRO A 211 1.86 32.43 -4.53
C PRO A 211 2.92 33.50 -4.78
N SER A 212 3.64 33.89 -3.73
CA SER A 212 4.70 34.88 -3.82
C SER A 212 5.72 34.53 -4.91
N PRO A 213 6.14 35.47 -5.76
CA PRO A 213 7.05 35.23 -6.85
C PRO A 213 8.50 35.09 -6.33
N CYS A 214 8.79 33.97 -5.68
CA CYS A 214 10.12 33.69 -5.13
C CYS A 214 10.78 32.50 -5.83
N VAL A 215 12.13 32.52 -5.87
CA VAL A 215 12.93 31.36 -6.23
C VAL A 215 12.78 30.34 -5.12
N ALA A 216 12.38 29.11 -5.47
CA ALA A 216 12.19 28.04 -4.49
C ALA A 216 13.52 27.58 -3.89
N ASP A 217 13.63 27.57 -2.58
CA ASP A 217 14.82 27.13 -1.84
C ASP A 217 14.76 25.67 -1.40
N ARG A 218 13.60 25.01 -1.60
CA ARG A 218 13.36 23.61 -1.26
C ARG A 218 12.46 22.93 -2.29
N CYS A 219 12.81 21.70 -2.65
CA CYS A 219 11.92 20.80 -3.40
C CYS A 219 12.17 19.37 -2.95
N ARG A 220 11.09 18.60 -2.82
CA ARG A 220 11.15 17.21 -2.39
C ARG A 220 10.28 16.30 -3.25
N ILE A 221 10.70 15.06 -3.38
CA ILE A 221 9.92 13.97 -3.95
C ILE A 221 9.85 12.82 -2.96
N VAL A 222 8.76 12.07 -3.00
CA VAL A 222 8.63 10.79 -2.29
C VAL A 222 8.70 9.69 -3.33
N ILE A 223 9.55 8.71 -3.09
CA ILE A 223 9.77 7.57 -3.98
C ILE A 223 9.31 6.27 -3.33
N ASP A 224 8.77 5.35 -4.16
CA ASP A 224 8.51 3.96 -3.85
C ASP A 224 9.44 3.07 -4.69
N ARG A 225 10.38 2.43 -4.03
CA ARG A 225 11.34 1.52 -4.62
C ARG A 225 10.90 0.09 -4.34
N ARG A 226 10.72 -0.71 -5.40
CA ARG A 226 10.50 -2.16 -5.29
C ARG A 226 11.73 -2.89 -5.80
N PHE A 227 12.38 -3.65 -4.93
CA PHE A 227 13.61 -4.36 -5.24
C PHE A 227 13.40 -5.88 -5.23
N LEU A 228 14.25 -6.58 -5.96
CA LEU A 228 14.21 -8.03 -6.15
C LEU A 228 14.98 -8.74 -5.05
N ILE A 229 14.75 -10.05 -4.90
CA ILE A 229 15.47 -10.88 -3.94
C ILE A 229 16.96 -10.99 -4.26
N GLU A 230 17.31 -10.77 -5.51
CA GLU A 230 18.70 -10.81 -5.99
C GLU A 230 19.47 -9.51 -5.75
N GLU A 231 18.83 -8.47 -5.25
CA GLU A 231 19.42 -7.19 -4.88
C GLU A 231 19.72 -7.14 -3.38
#